data_7579ea2a4e50343edd79a1faec83adf1
#
_entry.id   7579ea2a4e50343edd79a1faec83adf1
#
_cell.length_a   1.000
_cell.length_b   1.000
_cell.length_c   1.000
_cell.angle_alpha   90.00
_cell.angle_beta   90.00
_cell.angle_gamma   90.00
#
_symmetry.space_group_name_H-M   'P 1'
#
loop_
_entity.id
_entity.type
_entity.pdbx_description
1 polymer ?
#
loop_
_entity_poly.entity_id
_entity_poly.type
_entity_poly.pdbx_seq_one_letter_code
_entity_poly.pdbx_strand_id
1 'polypeptide(L)'
;MGEFKWYALQVEAGKEATARENLLKVIELEGLQDYVEDVVVPAEEKVVIRTQGKEKYRLSLRGNNRDLSVLGKKGVTTFRIADGEVRVIESVEGDTCVEAPPISKPGQKISCKENKVEAKIILESKMFPGYLLIKADMNDALLRAIEKTPHVYRPVLVGGKIAPIDEKEVERIISFVKKGIRPTRILFEKGDQVRVIEGPFMNFTGTVEEVHPEREKVVVLISIFGRLTPVELDFSQIEKL
;
A
#
# COMPACT_ATOMS: atom_id res chain seq x y z
N MET A 1 -12.59 -16.13 -29.07
CA MET A 1 -12.24 -15.71 -27.72
C MET A 1 -10.92 -14.98 -27.83
N GLY A 2 -10.87 -13.73 -27.43
CA GLY A 2 -9.65 -12.94 -27.46
C GLY A 2 -8.67 -13.40 -26.37
N GLU A 3 -7.45 -12.92 -26.44
CA GLU A 3 -6.41 -13.23 -25.47
C GLU A 3 -6.45 -12.18 -24.34
N PHE A 4 -6.70 -12.61 -23.10
CA PHE A 4 -6.66 -11.72 -21.94
C PHE A 4 -5.25 -11.31 -21.62
N LYS A 5 -4.98 -10.00 -21.64
CA LYS A 5 -3.68 -9.42 -21.30
C LYS A 5 -3.84 -8.33 -20.27
N TRP A 6 -2.77 -8.07 -19.54
CA TRP A 6 -2.72 -6.96 -18.60
C TRP A 6 -2.41 -5.64 -19.28
N TYR A 7 -3.11 -4.59 -18.87
CA TYR A 7 -2.90 -3.22 -19.31
C TYR A 7 -2.92 -2.26 -18.14
N ALA A 8 -2.17 -1.15 -18.24
CA ALA A 8 -2.26 -0.06 -17.29
C ALA A 8 -3.25 1.00 -17.80
N LEU A 9 -4.11 1.46 -16.91
CA LEU A 9 -5.00 2.59 -17.14
C LEU A 9 -4.53 3.78 -16.32
N GLN A 10 -4.43 4.94 -16.94
CA GLN A 10 -4.19 6.19 -16.26
C GLN A 10 -5.49 6.71 -15.65
N VAL A 11 -5.47 7.04 -14.36
CA VAL A 11 -6.62 7.52 -13.59
C VAL A 11 -6.25 8.75 -12.77
N GLU A 12 -7.24 9.40 -12.18
CA GLU A 12 -7.00 10.52 -11.27
C GLU A 12 -6.31 10.04 -9.99
N ALA A 13 -5.14 10.61 -9.69
CA ALA A 13 -4.34 10.25 -8.52
C ALA A 13 -5.11 10.52 -7.21
N GLY A 14 -5.14 9.54 -6.33
CA GLY A 14 -5.92 9.56 -5.09
C GLY A 14 -7.39 9.17 -5.26
N LYS A 15 -7.83 8.86 -6.49
CA LYS A 15 -9.18 8.38 -6.81
C LYS A 15 -9.19 6.94 -7.38
N GLU A 16 -8.08 6.24 -7.27
CA GLU A 16 -7.89 4.92 -7.87
C GLU A 16 -9.00 3.93 -7.47
N ALA A 17 -9.37 3.90 -6.18
CA ALA A 17 -10.45 3.04 -5.70
C ALA A 17 -11.81 3.42 -6.31
N THR A 18 -12.12 4.72 -6.36
CA THR A 18 -13.36 5.24 -6.96
C THR A 18 -13.39 4.98 -8.46
N ALA A 19 -12.27 5.21 -9.15
CA ALA A 19 -12.13 4.92 -10.58
C ALA A 19 -12.37 3.44 -10.89
N ARG A 20 -11.82 2.52 -10.06
CA ARG A 20 -12.08 1.08 -10.17
C ARG A 20 -13.56 0.74 -10.01
N GLU A 21 -14.22 1.28 -8.98
CA GLU A 21 -15.64 1.04 -8.75
C GLU A 21 -16.50 1.56 -9.90
N ASN A 22 -16.20 2.77 -10.42
CA ASN A 22 -16.89 3.33 -11.56
C ASN A 22 -16.69 2.49 -12.82
N LEU A 23 -15.45 2.04 -13.06
CA LEU A 23 -15.13 1.20 -14.22
C LEU A 23 -15.90 -0.12 -14.18
N LEU A 24 -15.93 -0.80 -13.04
CA LEU A 24 -16.67 -2.05 -12.87
C LEU A 24 -18.18 -1.84 -13.12
N LYS A 25 -18.76 -0.73 -12.65
CA LYS A 25 -20.18 -0.38 -12.94
C LYS A 25 -20.42 -0.14 -14.41
N VAL A 26 -19.53 0.57 -15.10
CA VAL A 26 -19.68 0.83 -16.55
C VAL A 26 -19.55 -0.47 -17.34
N ILE A 27 -18.60 -1.34 -16.99
CA ILE A 27 -18.44 -2.68 -17.59
C ILE A 27 -19.72 -3.50 -17.44
N GLU A 28 -20.32 -3.48 -16.25
CA GLU A 28 -21.58 -4.18 -15.95
C GLU A 28 -22.75 -3.61 -16.76
N LEU A 29 -22.92 -2.28 -16.78
CA LEU A 29 -24.00 -1.60 -17.49
C LEU A 29 -23.93 -1.78 -19.01
N GLU A 30 -22.73 -1.85 -19.59
CA GLU A 30 -22.52 -2.04 -21.03
C GLU A 30 -22.44 -3.54 -21.43
N GLY A 31 -22.56 -4.49 -20.46
CA GLY A 31 -22.55 -5.93 -20.75
C GLY A 31 -21.18 -6.44 -21.22
N LEU A 32 -20.09 -5.85 -20.71
CA LEU A 32 -18.71 -6.13 -21.14
C LEU A 32 -17.95 -7.05 -20.16
N GLN A 33 -18.63 -7.71 -19.22
CA GLN A 33 -17.99 -8.55 -18.19
C GLN A 33 -17.16 -9.68 -18.79
N ASP A 34 -17.60 -10.25 -19.91
CA ASP A 34 -16.91 -11.35 -20.59
C ASP A 34 -15.58 -10.94 -21.22
N TYR A 35 -15.31 -9.64 -21.34
CA TYR A 35 -14.07 -9.09 -21.87
C TYR A 35 -13.08 -8.64 -20.76
N VAL A 36 -13.48 -8.72 -19.49
CA VAL A 36 -12.65 -8.27 -18.35
C VAL A 36 -12.55 -9.38 -17.31
N GLU A 37 -11.34 -9.85 -17.10
CA GLU A 37 -11.05 -10.88 -16.08
C GLU A 37 -10.82 -10.26 -14.69
N ASP A 38 -10.05 -9.16 -14.61
CA ASP A 38 -9.73 -8.51 -13.33
C ASP A 38 -9.44 -7.00 -13.50
N VAL A 39 -9.70 -6.25 -12.43
CA VAL A 39 -9.34 -4.83 -12.31
C VAL A 39 -8.72 -4.60 -10.94
N VAL A 40 -7.44 -4.25 -10.90
CA VAL A 40 -6.64 -4.15 -9.68
C VAL A 40 -6.16 -2.71 -9.46
N VAL A 41 -6.31 -2.22 -8.23
CA VAL A 41 -5.61 -1.01 -7.76
C VAL A 41 -4.25 -1.45 -7.21
N PRO A 42 -3.12 -1.01 -7.77
CA PRO A 42 -1.79 -1.32 -7.23
C PRO A 42 -1.50 -0.47 -5.98
N ALA A 43 -2.25 -0.72 -4.91
CA ALA A 43 -2.23 0.04 -3.66
C ALA A 43 -2.19 -0.88 -2.44
N GLU A 44 -1.48 -0.43 -1.40
CA GLU A 44 -1.42 -1.13 -0.12
C GLU A 44 -2.67 -0.85 0.71
N GLU A 45 -3.22 -1.89 1.33
CA GLU A 45 -4.31 -1.75 2.30
C GLU A 45 -3.76 -1.30 3.65
N LYS A 46 -4.16 -0.12 4.09
CA LYS A 46 -3.77 0.46 5.38
C LYS A 46 -4.95 0.56 6.33
N VAL A 47 -4.66 0.35 7.61
CA VAL A 47 -5.58 0.71 8.69
C VAL A 47 -5.19 2.08 9.22
N VAL A 48 -6.11 3.02 9.15
CA VAL A 48 -5.97 4.35 9.78
C VAL A 48 -6.81 4.36 11.04
N ILE A 49 -6.16 4.60 12.17
CA ILE A 49 -6.83 4.74 13.46
C ILE A 49 -6.81 6.21 13.87
N ARG A 50 -7.99 6.73 14.18
CA ARG A 50 -8.19 8.10 14.63
C ARG A 50 -8.75 8.13 16.04
N THR A 51 -8.32 9.10 16.82
CA THR A 51 -8.92 9.43 18.11
C THR A 51 -9.33 10.88 18.11
N GLN A 52 -10.57 11.19 18.50
CA GLN A 52 -11.16 12.52 18.47
C GLN A 52 -10.97 13.23 17.12
N GLY A 53 -11.10 12.50 16.01
CA GLY A 53 -10.95 12.99 14.64
C GLY A 53 -9.51 13.14 14.14
N LYS A 54 -8.50 13.04 15.01
CA LYS A 54 -7.07 13.13 14.64
C LYS A 54 -6.50 11.76 14.36
N GLU A 55 -5.74 11.63 13.28
CA GLU A 55 -5.00 10.40 12.95
C GLU A 55 -3.90 10.15 13.99
N LYS A 56 -3.86 8.94 14.53
CA LYS A 56 -2.86 8.47 15.49
C LYS A 56 -1.94 7.42 14.90
N TYR A 57 -2.51 6.49 14.14
CA TYR A 57 -1.77 5.38 13.56
C TYR A 57 -2.21 5.17 12.11
N ARG A 58 -1.23 4.81 11.27
CA ARG A 58 -1.41 4.37 9.89
C ARG A 58 -0.54 3.13 9.70
N LEU A 59 -1.16 1.97 9.61
CA LEU A 59 -0.51 0.68 9.69
C LEU A 59 -0.91 -0.17 8.48
N SER A 60 -0.02 -1.07 8.01
CA SER A 60 -0.40 -2.07 7.02
C SER A 60 -1.49 -2.99 7.57
N LEU A 61 -2.52 -3.25 6.77
CA LEU A 61 -3.57 -4.21 7.11
C LEU A 61 -3.02 -5.64 7.10
N ARG A 62 -2.06 -5.91 6.21
CA ARG A 62 -1.42 -7.22 6.06
C ARG A 62 -0.03 -7.20 6.69
N GLY A 63 0.38 -8.31 7.27
CA GLY A 63 1.69 -8.43 7.91
C GLY A 63 1.59 -9.14 9.26
N ASN A 64 2.36 -8.69 10.23
CA ASN A 64 2.35 -9.33 11.56
C ASN A 64 1.04 -9.03 12.29
N ASN A 65 0.39 -10.09 12.78
CA ASN A 65 -0.77 -9.99 13.65
C ASN A 65 -0.38 -9.23 14.92
N ARG A 66 -1.22 -8.28 15.35
CA ARG A 66 -0.95 -7.42 16.51
C ARG A 66 -2.21 -6.88 17.14
N ASP A 67 -2.12 -6.67 18.44
CA ASP A 67 -3.09 -5.91 19.19
C ASP A 67 -2.55 -4.48 19.39
N LEU A 68 -3.41 -3.48 19.20
CA LEU A 68 -3.06 -2.08 19.34
C LEU A 68 -4.05 -1.38 20.25
N SER A 69 -3.55 -0.94 21.40
CA SER A 69 -4.34 -0.19 22.37
C SER A 69 -4.21 1.32 22.12
N VAL A 70 -5.33 2.00 22.03
CA VAL A 70 -5.43 3.42 21.69
C VAL A 70 -6.23 4.16 22.77
N LEU A 71 -5.64 5.21 23.34
CA LEU A 71 -6.32 6.06 24.28
C LEU A 71 -7.32 6.96 23.57
N GLY A 72 -8.59 6.81 23.87
CA GLY A 72 -9.69 7.63 23.42
C GLY A 72 -10.10 8.71 24.42
N LYS A 73 -11.39 9.15 24.36
CA LYS A 73 -11.92 10.20 25.23
C LYS A 73 -12.16 9.71 26.66
N LYS A 74 -12.66 8.48 26.83
CA LYS A 74 -13.10 7.92 28.12
C LYS A 74 -12.19 6.82 28.67
N GLY A 75 -11.25 6.30 27.85
CA GLY A 75 -10.35 5.21 28.23
C GLY A 75 -9.66 4.59 27.02
N VAL A 76 -9.28 3.32 27.15
CA VAL A 76 -8.55 2.59 26.11
C VAL A 76 -9.51 1.79 25.24
N THR A 77 -9.27 1.80 23.93
CA THR A 77 -9.87 0.86 22.97
C THR A 77 -8.75 0.01 22.37
N THR A 78 -8.89 -1.30 22.35
CA THR A 78 -7.90 -2.22 21.80
C THR A 78 -8.43 -2.83 20.51
N PHE A 79 -7.66 -2.65 19.43
CA PHE A 79 -7.91 -3.23 18.10
C PHE A 79 -7.01 -4.44 17.91
N ARG A 80 -7.57 -5.52 17.37
CA ARG A 80 -6.81 -6.64 16.82
C ARG A 80 -6.75 -6.49 15.31
N ILE A 81 -5.53 -6.43 14.77
CA ILE A 81 -5.24 -6.44 13.34
C ILE A 81 -4.59 -7.78 13.04
N ALA A 82 -5.32 -8.67 12.38
CA ALA A 82 -4.89 -10.03 12.11
C ALA A 82 -5.52 -10.54 10.80
N ASP A 83 -4.75 -11.30 10.02
CA ASP A 83 -5.23 -12.02 8.84
C ASP A 83 -5.97 -11.15 7.79
N GLY A 84 -5.59 -9.87 7.71
CA GLY A 84 -6.23 -8.90 6.81
C GLY A 84 -7.55 -8.34 7.33
N GLU A 85 -7.84 -8.52 8.62
CA GLU A 85 -9.03 -8.00 9.28
C GLU A 85 -8.68 -7.07 10.44
N VAL A 86 -9.61 -6.19 10.76
CA VAL A 86 -9.56 -5.34 11.97
C VAL A 86 -10.83 -5.54 12.77
N ARG A 87 -10.68 -5.84 14.04
CA ARG A 87 -11.79 -5.91 15.00
C ARG A 87 -11.44 -5.16 16.28
N VAL A 88 -12.45 -4.71 17.00
CA VAL A 88 -12.29 -4.22 18.36
C VAL A 88 -12.41 -5.42 19.30
N ILE A 89 -11.45 -5.60 20.20
CA ILE A 89 -11.47 -6.68 21.18
C ILE A 89 -11.75 -6.18 22.59
N GLU A 90 -11.56 -4.87 22.83
CA GLU A 90 -11.81 -4.22 24.11
C GLU A 90 -12.15 -2.74 23.89
N SER A 91 -13.09 -2.19 24.64
CA SER A 91 -13.40 -0.76 24.69
C SER A 91 -13.98 -0.38 26.03
N VAL A 92 -14.29 0.92 26.20
CA VAL A 92 -14.91 1.45 27.41
C VAL A 92 -16.36 0.97 27.55
N GLU A 93 -16.86 0.95 28.79
CA GLU A 93 -18.25 0.61 29.09
C GLU A 93 -19.24 1.50 28.30
N GLY A 94 -20.26 0.88 27.74
CA GLY A 94 -21.28 1.51 26.92
C GLY A 94 -20.92 1.63 25.41
N ASP A 95 -19.72 1.28 24.99
CA ASP A 95 -19.38 1.17 23.56
C ASP A 95 -19.79 -0.21 23.01
N THR A 96 -20.59 -0.20 21.94
CA THR A 96 -21.03 -1.42 21.24
C THR A 96 -20.07 -1.83 20.10
N CYS A 97 -18.96 -1.13 19.91
CA CYS A 97 -18.03 -1.40 18.83
C CYS A 97 -17.28 -2.75 18.97
N VAL A 98 -17.24 -3.34 20.17
CA VAL A 98 -16.68 -4.68 20.42
C VAL A 98 -17.54 -5.77 19.75
N GLU A 99 -18.85 -5.55 19.66
CA GLU A 99 -19.80 -6.46 19.02
C GLU A 99 -19.87 -6.26 17.49
N ALA A 100 -19.25 -5.19 16.98
CA ALA A 100 -19.25 -4.92 15.55
C ALA A 100 -18.49 -6.01 14.77
N PRO A 101 -18.99 -6.41 13.58
CA PRO A 101 -18.28 -7.36 12.76
C PRO A 101 -16.90 -6.80 12.38
N PRO A 102 -15.89 -7.69 12.16
CA PRO A 102 -14.59 -7.26 11.69
C PRO A 102 -14.70 -6.58 10.31
N ILE A 103 -13.80 -5.65 10.05
CA ILE A 103 -13.69 -5.00 8.74
C ILE A 103 -12.45 -5.54 8.02
N SER A 104 -12.57 -5.78 6.71
CA SER A 104 -11.50 -6.39 5.90
C SER A 104 -11.34 -5.74 4.52
N LYS A 105 -12.21 -4.81 4.15
CA LYS A 105 -12.21 -4.19 2.81
C LYS A 105 -11.99 -2.69 2.90
N PRO A 106 -11.31 -2.09 1.90
CA PRO A 106 -11.18 -0.64 1.78
C PRO A 106 -12.54 0.07 1.84
N GLY A 107 -12.58 1.20 2.53
CA GLY A 107 -13.80 1.98 2.77
C GLY A 107 -14.56 1.58 4.04
N GLN A 108 -14.42 0.36 4.52
CA GLN A 108 -15.06 -0.08 5.77
C GLN A 108 -14.44 0.61 6.98
N LYS A 109 -15.24 0.80 8.02
CA LYS A 109 -14.83 1.42 9.28
C LYS A 109 -15.56 0.82 10.48
N ILE A 110 -14.88 0.83 11.63
CA ILE A 110 -15.47 0.60 12.96
C ILE A 110 -15.30 1.87 13.77
N SER A 111 -16.37 2.32 14.42
CA SER A 111 -16.36 3.54 15.22
C SER A 111 -16.86 3.26 16.65
N CYS A 112 -16.00 3.50 17.63
CA CYS A 112 -16.34 3.50 19.05
C CYS A 112 -16.81 4.91 19.44
N LYS A 113 -18.12 5.12 19.43
CA LYS A 113 -18.75 6.45 19.54
C LYS A 113 -18.49 7.09 20.91
N GLU A 114 -18.61 6.31 21.99
CA GLU A 114 -18.42 6.80 23.35
C GLU A 114 -16.97 7.19 23.61
N ASN A 115 -16.03 6.37 23.15
CA ASN A 115 -14.61 6.63 23.31
C ASN A 115 -14.00 7.54 22.22
N LYS A 116 -14.77 7.88 21.18
CA LYS A 116 -14.36 8.71 20.01
C LYS A 116 -13.09 8.17 19.33
N VAL A 117 -13.04 6.85 19.14
CA VAL A 117 -11.98 6.15 18.41
C VAL A 117 -12.59 5.50 17.16
N GLU A 118 -11.90 5.60 16.05
CA GLU A 118 -12.32 5.03 14.76
C GLU A 118 -11.15 4.30 14.10
N ALA A 119 -11.41 3.12 13.57
CA ALA A 119 -10.51 2.43 12.63
C ALA A 119 -11.16 2.37 11.25
N LYS A 120 -10.43 2.75 10.21
CA LYS A 120 -10.88 2.71 8.81
C LYS A 120 -9.82 2.05 7.93
N ILE A 121 -10.24 1.17 7.03
CA ILE A 121 -9.36 0.62 6.01
C ILE A 121 -9.38 1.54 4.79
N ILE A 122 -8.18 1.91 4.32
CA ILE A 122 -7.99 2.72 3.12
C ILE A 122 -7.04 2.00 2.16
N LEU A 123 -7.10 2.38 0.87
CA LEU A 123 -6.07 2.07 -0.09
C LEU A 123 -5.07 3.23 -0.16
N GLU A 124 -3.79 2.92 -0.11
CA GLU A 124 -2.72 3.90 -0.24
C GLU A 124 -1.80 3.49 -1.40
N SER A 125 -1.89 4.19 -2.53
CA SER A 125 -1.05 3.96 -3.68
C SER A 125 0.20 4.85 -3.58
N LYS A 126 1.27 4.33 -2.99
CA LYS A 126 2.55 5.05 -2.90
C LYS A 126 3.46 4.81 -4.10
N MET A 127 3.39 3.61 -4.68
CA MET A 127 4.31 3.21 -5.77
C MET A 127 3.80 3.59 -7.16
N PHE A 128 2.48 3.49 -7.37
CA PHE A 128 1.85 3.74 -8.67
C PHE A 128 0.62 4.63 -8.52
N PRO A 129 0.77 5.88 -8.01
CA PRO A 129 -0.35 6.80 -7.90
C PRO A 129 -0.89 7.15 -9.29
N GLY A 130 -2.21 7.14 -9.45
CA GLY A 130 -2.86 7.48 -10.71
C GLY A 130 -2.89 6.33 -11.74
N TYR A 131 -2.74 5.08 -11.31
CA TYR A 131 -2.84 3.91 -12.19
C TYR A 131 -3.78 2.84 -11.65
N LEU A 132 -4.46 2.16 -12.59
CA LEU A 132 -5.13 0.88 -12.40
C LEU A 132 -4.50 -0.17 -13.32
N LEU A 133 -4.59 -1.43 -12.95
CA LEU A 133 -4.25 -2.56 -13.80
C LEU A 133 -5.55 -3.28 -14.18
N ILE A 134 -5.73 -3.58 -15.47
CA ILE A 134 -6.87 -4.33 -15.98
C ILE A 134 -6.38 -5.54 -16.77
N LYS A 135 -6.94 -6.73 -16.49
CA LYS A 135 -6.74 -7.93 -17.31
C LYS A 135 -7.94 -8.10 -18.21
N ALA A 136 -7.77 -7.91 -19.50
CA ALA A 136 -8.88 -7.83 -20.43
C ALA A 136 -8.50 -8.28 -21.85
N ASP A 137 -9.54 -8.71 -22.61
CA ASP A 137 -9.52 -8.76 -24.05
C ASP A 137 -9.90 -7.36 -24.59
N MET A 138 -8.86 -6.54 -24.88
CA MET A 138 -9.01 -5.13 -25.19
C MET A 138 -9.59 -4.95 -26.60
N ASN A 139 -10.83 -4.51 -26.67
CA ASN A 139 -11.54 -4.21 -27.91
C ASN A 139 -12.10 -2.77 -27.93
N ASP A 140 -12.61 -2.33 -29.08
CA ASP A 140 -13.12 -0.96 -29.25
C ASP A 140 -14.30 -0.62 -28.33
N ALA A 141 -15.13 -1.60 -27.97
CA ALA A 141 -16.25 -1.38 -27.06
C ALA A 141 -15.76 -1.12 -25.65
N LEU A 142 -14.80 -1.94 -25.16
CA LEU A 142 -14.18 -1.77 -23.85
C LEU A 142 -13.38 -0.47 -23.77
N LEU A 143 -12.68 -0.09 -24.84
CA LEU A 143 -11.96 1.20 -24.89
C LEU A 143 -12.90 2.39 -24.72
N ARG A 144 -14.04 2.38 -25.42
CA ARG A 144 -15.06 3.43 -25.26
C ARG A 144 -15.66 3.45 -23.86
N ALA A 145 -15.86 2.29 -23.24
CA ALA A 145 -16.32 2.19 -21.86
C ALA A 145 -15.30 2.77 -20.87
N ILE A 146 -14.01 2.46 -21.05
CA ILE A 146 -12.92 3.02 -20.25
C ILE A 146 -12.89 4.54 -20.35
N GLU A 147 -12.94 5.10 -21.56
CA GLU A 147 -12.89 6.55 -21.80
C GLU A 147 -14.08 7.31 -21.22
N LYS A 148 -15.26 6.69 -21.15
CA LYS A 148 -16.46 7.29 -20.53
C LYS A 148 -16.48 7.19 -19.00
N THR A 149 -15.59 6.40 -18.41
CA THR A 149 -15.61 6.13 -16.98
C THR A 149 -15.09 7.33 -16.18
N PRO A 150 -15.86 7.87 -15.21
CA PRO A 150 -15.40 8.98 -14.37
C PRO A 150 -14.11 8.62 -13.61
N HIS A 151 -13.16 9.58 -13.58
CA HIS A 151 -11.83 9.46 -12.98
C HIS A 151 -10.88 8.49 -13.69
N VAL A 152 -11.27 7.90 -14.83
CA VAL A 152 -10.39 7.15 -15.71
C VAL A 152 -10.09 8.00 -16.94
N TYR A 153 -8.82 8.12 -17.32
CA TYR A 153 -8.44 8.95 -18.45
C TYR A 153 -8.29 8.12 -19.71
N ARG A 154 -7.38 7.17 -19.73
CA ARG A 154 -7.08 6.33 -20.90
C ARG A 154 -6.16 5.17 -20.55
N PRO A 155 -6.05 4.15 -21.41
CA PRO A 155 -4.99 3.18 -21.35
C PRO A 155 -3.61 3.85 -21.56
N VAL A 156 -2.58 3.31 -20.94
CA VAL A 156 -1.20 3.76 -21.16
C VAL A 156 -0.72 3.35 -22.54
N LEU A 157 -0.12 4.30 -23.26
CA LEU A 157 0.40 4.09 -24.60
C LEU A 157 1.92 3.97 -24.56
N VAL A 158 2.46 3.00 -25.30
CA VAL A 158 3.90 2.86 -25.57
C VAL A 158 4.09 2.98 -27.08
N GLY A 159 4.85 3.97 -27.52
CA GLY A 159 5.01 4.24 -28.96
C GLY A 159 3.71 4.59 -29.69
N GLY A 160 2.73 5.20 -28.97
CA GLY A 160 1.42 5.57 -29.52
C GLY A 160 0.41 4.42 -29.64
N LYS A 161 0.73 3.22 -29.17
CA LYS A 161 -0.14 2.05 -29.17
C LYS A 161 -0.39 1.57 -27.75
N ILE A 162 -1.59 1.02 -27.50
CA ILE A 162 -1.91 0.34 -26.25
C ILE A 162 -1.03 -0.91 -26.15
N ALA A 163 -0.15 -0.96 -25.15
CA ALA A 163 0.78 -2.06 -24.96
C ALA A 163 0.36 -2.92 -23.78
N PRO A 164 0.31 -4.24 -23.95
CA PRO A 164 0.13 -5.16 -22.83
C PRO A 164 1.37 -5.16 -21.93
N ILE A 165 1.14 -5.38 -20.62
CA ILE A 165 2.18 -5.57 -19.62
C ILE A 165 2.42 -7.07 -19.45
N ASP A 166 3.68 -7.47 -19.30
CA ASP A 166 4.03 -8.87 -19.02
C ASP A 166 3.41 -9.36 -17.71
N GLU A 167 2.84 -10.56 -17.73
CA GLU A 167 2.15 -11.11 -16.56
C GLU A 167 3.05 -11.24 -15.34
N LYS A 168 4.34 -11.59 -15.54
CA LYS A 168 5.33 -11.66 -14.44
C LYS A 168 5.63 -10.29 -13.84
N GLU A 169 5.58 -9.23 -14.66
CA GLU A 169 5.74 -7.86 -14.17
C GLU A 169 4.54 -7.45 -13.30
N VAL A 170 3.33 -7.74 -13.76
CA VAL A 170 2.10 -7.48 -12.98
C VAL A 170 2.08 -8.30 -11.69
N GLU A 171 2.45 -9.58 -11.72
CA GLU A 171 2.58 -10.41 -10.52
C GLU A 171 3.57 -9.83 -9.52
N ARG A 172 4.71 -9.32 -9.99
CA ARG A 172 5.67 -8.61 -9.13
C ARG A 172 5.02 -7.39 -8.50
N ILE A 173 4.39 -6.52 -9.28
CA ILE A 173 3.70 -5.32 -8.80
C ILE A 173 2.66 -5.71 -7.73
N ILE A 174 1.77 -6.66 -8.04
CA ILE A 174 0.74 -7.13 -7.11
C ILE A 174 1.35 -7.77 -5.85
N SER A 175 2.43 -8.53 -6.00
CA SER A 175 3.10 -9.16 -4.87
C SER A 175 3.77 -8.14 -3.95
N PHE A 176 4.39 -7.09 -4.50
CA PHE A 176 4.92 -5.96 -3.74
C PHE A 176 3.81 -5.24 -2.97
N VAL A 177 2.69 -5.00 -3.63
CA VAL A 177 1.52 -4.35 -3.03
C VAL A 177 0.88 -5.23 -1.96
N LYS A 178 0.68 -6.53 -2.21
CA LYS A 178 0.07 -7.48 -1.26
C LYS A 178 0.96 -7.80 -0.06
N LYS A 179 2.27 -7.83 -0.25
CA LYS A 179 3.21 -8.04 0.88
C LYS A 179 3.31 -6.82 1.78
N GLY A 180 2.64 -5.70 1.41
CA GLY A 180 2.98 -4.38 1.90
C GLY A 180 4.43 -4.09 1.48
N ILE A 181 4.80 -2.85 1.23
CA ILE A 181 6.21 -2.53 1.22
C ILE A 181 6.67 -2.87 2.66
N ARG A 182 7.04 -4.12 2.86
CA ARG A 182 8.17 -4.29 3.74
C ARG A 182 9.27 -3.62 2.94
N PRO A 183 9.93 -2.59 3.43
CA PRO A 183 11.31 -2.53 3.10
C PRO A 183 11.71 -3.99 3.29
N THR A 184 12.29 -4.59 2.28
CA THR A 184 12.96 -5.85 2.47
C THR A 184 13.64 -5.59 3.80
N ARG A 185 13.23 -6.29 4.87
CA ARG A 185 14.10 -6.41 6.00
C ARG A 185 15.29 -7.14 5.41
N ILE A 186 16.12 -6.41 4.72
CA ILE A 186 17.53 -6.61 4.83
C ILE A 186 17.68 -6.29 6.29
N LEU A 187 17.64 -7.33 7.11
CA LEU A 187 17.98 -7.25 8.52
C LEU A 187 19.44 -6.87 8.48
N PHE A 188 19.70 -5.56 8.43
CA PHE A 188 21.02 -5.06 8.67
C PHE A 188 21.33 -5.41 10.11
N GLU A 189 22.39 -6.15 10.30
CA GLU A 189 22.91 -6.48 11.61
C GLU A 189 24.17 -5.65 11.83
N LYS A 190 24.47 -5.36 13.09
CA LYS A 190 25.74 -4.76 13.44
C LYS A 190 26.91 -5.60 12.90
N GLY A 191 27.78 -4.95 12.12
CA GLY A 191 28.91 -5.61 11.47
C GLY A 191 28.71 -5.92 9.99
N ASP A 192 27.48 -5.79 9.45
CA ASP A 192 27.23 -5.98 8.03
C ASP A 192 28.00 -4.95 7.18
N GLN A 193 28.55 -5.42 6.07
CA GLN A 193 29.13 -4.54 5.06
C GLN A 193 28.04 -4.09 4.08
N VAL A 194 27.97 -2.79 3.87
CA VAL A 194 26.96 -2.16 3.03
C VAL A 194 27.58 -1.16 2.07
N ARG A 195 26.90 -0.96 0.93
CA ARG A 195 27.21 0.11 -0.02
C ARG A 195 26.08 1.12 0.00
N VAL A 196 26.42 2.40 -0.02
CA VAL A 196 25.45 3.48 -0.18
C VAL A 196 25.09 3.61 -1.65
N ILE A 197 23.77 3.51 -1.96
CA ILE A 197 23.24 3.54 -3.33
C ILE A 197 22.58 4.88 -3.66
N GLU A 198 22.28 5.70 -2.66
CA GLU A 198 21.62 7.01 -2.85
C GLU A 198 22.12 8.05 -1.86
N GLY A 199 22.10 9.34 -2.26
CA GLY A 199 22.45 10.47 -1.42
C GLY A 199 23.91 10.95 -1.56
N PRO A 200 24.35 11.85 -0.67
CA PRO A 200 25.67 12.50 -0.79
C PRO A 200 26.85 11.53 -0.60
N PHE A 201 26.62 10.34 -0.08
CA PHE A 201 27.63 9.31 0.14
C PHE A 201 27.49 8.14 -0.86
N MET A 202 26.82 8.35 -1.97
CA MET A 202 26.63 7.34 -3.02
C MET A 202 27.96 6.70 -3.43
N ASN A 203 27.96 5.34 -3.58
CA ASN A 203 29.13 4.49 -3.88
C ASN A 203 30.16 4.35 -2.78
N PHE A 204 29.96 4.96 -1.60
CA PHE A 204 30.80 4.63 -0.45
C PHE A 204 30.38 3.28 0.13
N THR A 205 31.38 2.56 0.67
CA THR A 205 31.16 1.34 1.44
C THR A 205 31.42 1.62 2.91
N GLY A 206 30.68 0.93 3.76
CA GLY A 206 30.80 1.09 5.20
C GLY A 206 30.36 -0.17 5.95
N THR A 207 30.52 -0.11 7.26
CA THR A 207 30.09 -1.18 8.17
C THR A 207 28.97 -0.65 9.06
N VAL A 208 27.90 -1.43 9.20
CA VAL A 208 26.78 -1.10 10.07
C VAL A 208 27.22 -1.13 11.54
N GLU A 209 27.05 -0.01 12.23
CA GLU A 209 27.35 0.14 13.64
C GLU A 209 26.11 -0.03 14.52
N GLU A 210 24.99 0.59 14.13
CA GLU A 210 23.71 0.50 14.84
C GLU A 210 22.55 0.40 13.84
N VAL A 211 21.48 -0.28 14.24
CA VAL A 211 20.26 -0.41 13.46
C VAL A 211 19.07 0.08 14.28
N HIS A 212 18.27 0.97 13.71
CA HIS A 212 17.05 1.52 14.32
C HIS A 212 15.81 1.07 13.49
N PRO A 213 15.34 -0.17 13.68
CA PRO A 213 14.27 -0.75 12.84
C PRO A 213 12.96 0.03 12.93
N GLU A 214 12.67 0.64 14.08
CA GLU A 214 11.47 1.43 14.34
C GLU A 214 11.42 2.74 13.53
N ARG A 215 12.60 3.24 13.10
CA ARG A 215 12.75 4.46 12.29
C ARG A 215 13.16 4.16 10.86
N GLU A 216 13.37 2.89 10.52
CA GLU A 216 13.89 2.45 9.21
C GLU A 216 15.26 3.08 8.89
N LYS A 217 16.09 3.30 9.93
CA LYS A 217 17.41 3.94 9.83
C LYS A 217 18.52 3.04 10.35
N VAL A 218 19.71 3.30 9.85
CA VAL A 218 20.93 2.60 10.22
C VAL A 218 22.08 3.60 10.31
N VAL A 219 22.94 3.40 11.30
CA VAL A 219 24.20 4.14 11.42
C VAL A 219 25.28 3.29 10.77
N VAL A 220 25.90 3.83 9.74
CA VAL A 220 26.98 3.18 8.98
C VAL A 220 28.28 3.92 9.18
N LEU A 221 29.32 3.19 9.56
CA LEU A 221 30.68 3.73 9.61
C LEU A 221 31.28 3.76 8.21
N ILE A 222 31.39 4.94 7.65
CA ILE A 222 31.96 5.18 6.32
C ILE A 222 33.37 5.78 6.47
N SER A 223 34.32 5.28 5.69
CA SER A 223 35.67 5.86 5.66
C SER A 223 35.69 7.11 4.76
N ILE A 224 35.78 8.29 5.38
CA ILE A 224 35.84 9.57 4.69
C ILE A 224 37.22 10.18 5.00
N PHE A 225 38.05 10.40 3.98
CA PHE A 225 39.42 10.94 4.12
C PHE A 225 40.29 10.16 5.13
N GLY A 226 40.12 8.82 5.18
CA GLY A 226 40.87 7.95 6.08
C GLY A 226 40.36 7.93 7.53
N ARG A 227 39.23 8.57 7.83
CA ARG A 227 38.56 8.54 9.14
C ARG A 227 37.23 7.83 9.06
N LEU A 228 36.97 6.92 9.99
CA LEU A 228 35.66 6.28 10.14
C LEU A 228 34.69 7.31 10.73
N THR A 229 33.66 7.63 9.97
CA THR A 229 32.66 8.63 10.34
C THR A 229 31.30 7.93 10.40
N PRO A 230 30.57 8.00 11.52
CA PRO A 230 29.22 7.47 11.60
C PRO A 230 28.25 8.36 10.80
N VAL A 231 27.48 7.74 9.89
CA VAL A 231 26.48 8.41 9.07
C VAL A 231 25.15 7.70 9.25
N GLU A 232 24.11 8.44 9.62
CA GLU A 232 22.75 7.93 9.69
C GLU A 232 22.13 7.93 8.28
N LEU A 233 21.70 6.76 7.81
CA LEU A 233 21.11 6.53 6.50
C LEU A 233 19.79 5.80 6.63
N ASP A 234 18.87 6.02 5.68
CA ASP A 234 17.66 5.23 5.56
C ASP A 234 17.96 3.85 4.96
N PHE A 235 17.21 2.83 5.31
CA PHE A 235 17.38 1.47 4.76
C PHE A 235 17.31 1.43 3.24
N SER A 236 16.55 2.36 2.63
CA SER A 236 16.44 2.50 1.18
C SER A 236 17.70 3.04 0.50
N GLN A 237 18.60 3.67 1.25
CA GLN A 237 19.81 4.30 0.72
C GLN A 237 21.03 3.37 0.70
N ILE A 238 20.91 2.16 1.20
CA ILE A 238 22.00 1.21 1.31
C ILE A 238 21.62 -0.17 0.79
N GLU A 239 22.61 -0.91 0.30
CA GLU A 239 22.50 -2.32 -0.07
C GLU A 239 23.56 -3.15 0.67
N LYS A 240 23.23 -4.38 1.02
CA LYS A 240 24.17 -5.34 1.64
C LYS A 240 25.12 -5.87 0.56
N LEU A 241 26.43 -5.92 0.87
CA LEU A 241 27.46 -6.46 0.00
C LEU A 241 27.61 -7.97 0.11
#